data_4552aa4cf2a10f6725154564a76288e2
#
_entry.id   4552aa4cf2a10f6725154564a76288e2
#
_cell.length_a   1.000
_cell.length_b   1.000
_cell.length_c   1.000
_cell.angle_alpha   90.00
_cell.angle_beta   90.00
_cell.angle_gamma   90.00
#
_symmetry.space_group_name_H-M   'P 1'
#
loop_
_entity.id
_entity.type
_entity.pdbx_description
1 polymer ?
#
loop_
_entity_poly.entity_id
_entity_poly.type
_entity_poly.pdbx_seq_one_letter_code
_entity_poly.pdbx_strand_id
1 'polypeptide(L)' 'MEKKFRPGENVPETGDYRAYDRNGKKSKGQTYLEKGETFPPTQHEGSYYEKERER' A
#
# COMPACT_ATOMS: atom_id res chain seq x y z
N MET A 1 -5.11 8.50 -12.25
CA MET A 1 -3.84 7.85 -12.08
C MET A 1 -3.69 7.33 -10.69
N GLU A 2 -3.11 6.17 -10.58
CA GLU A 2 -2.95 5.58 -9.28
C GLU A 2 -1.64 5.98 -8.68
N LYS A 3 -1.68 6.18 -7.39
CA LYS A 3 -0.47 6.55 -6.67
C LYS A 3 0.11 5.33 -5.99
N LYS A 4 1.42 5.29 -5.97
CA LYS A 4 2.15 4.23 -5.31
C LYS A 4 2.79 4.80 -4.07
N PHE A 5 2.64 4.07 -2.97
CA PHE A 5 3.18 4.51 -1.68
C PHE A 5 4.22 3.51 -1.24
N ARG A 6 5.30 4.01 -0.70
CA ARG A 6 6.38 3.15 -0.26
C ARG A 6 6.24 2.85 1.21
N PRO A 7 6.78 1.71 1.66
CA PRO A 7 6.81 1.45 3.10
C PRO A 7 7.50 2.59 3.83
N GLY A 8 6.92 2.98 4.95
CA GLY A 8 7.46 4.07 5.73
C GLY A 8 6.85 5.42 5.43
N GLU A 9 6.12 5.54 4.34
CA GLU A 9 5.44 6.79 4.05
C GLU A 9 4.17 6.91 4.88
N ASN A 10 3.68 8.12 5.01
CA ASN A 10 2.45 8.36 5.73
C ASN A 10 1.26 8.02 4.87
N VAL A 11 0.25 7.44 5.51
CA VAL A 11 -1.00 7.09 4.83
C VAL A 11 -1.80 8.36 4.62
N PRO A 12 -2.12 8.70 3.37
CA PRO A 12 -2.82 9.96 3.10
C PRO A 12 -4.32 9.91 3.32
N GLU A 13 -4.91 8.73 3.23
CA GLU A 13 -6.36 8.58 3.40
C GLU A 13 -6.64 7.26 4.05
N THR A 14 -7.66 7.25 4.89
CA THR A 14 -8.12 6.02 5.50
C THR A 14 -8.73 5.12 4.42
N GLY A 15 -8.39 3.85 4.46
CA GLY A 15 -8.97 2.90 3.52
C GLY A 15 -8.17 1.62 3.47
N ASP A 16 -8.51 0.79 2.51
CA ASP A 16 -7.83 -0.47 2.30
C ASP A 16 -6.71 -0.29 1.30
N TYR A 17 -5.58 -0.87 1.61
CA TYR A 17 -4.41 -0.80 0.75
C TYR A 17 -3.93 -2.21 0.47
N ARG A 18 -3.29 -2.37 -0.66
CA ARG A 18 -2.74 -3.66 -1.05
C ARG A 18 -1.29 -3.48 -1.45
N ALA A 19 -0.47 -4.42 -1.04
CA ALA A 19 0.95 -4.39 -1.36
C ALA A 19 1.19 -5.05 -2.71
N TYR A 20 2.12 -4.51 -3.45
CA TYR A 20 2.56 -5.06 -4.73
C TYR A 20 4.07 -5.23 -4.67
N ASP A 21 4.57 -6.26 -5.34
CA ASP A 21 6.02 -6.40 -5.39
C ASP A 21 6.56 -5.54 -6.52
N ARG A 22 7.87 -5.54 -6.68
CA ARG A 22 8.49 -4.65 -7.65
C ARG A 22 8.13 -5.02 -9.08
N ASN A 23 7.59 -6.19 -9.30
CA ASN A 23 7.13 -6.61 -10.62
C ASN A 23 5.66 -6.26 -10.84
N GLY A 24 5.02 -5.66 -9.87
CA GLY A 24 3.62 -5.26 -10.01
C GLY A 24 2.64 -6.35 -9.65
N LYS A 25 3.11 -7.41 -9.03
CA LYS A 25 2.24 -8.51 -8.67
C LYS A 25 1.61 -8.24 -7.33
N LYS A 26 0.29 -8.32 -7.25
CA LYS A 26 -0.37 -7.96 -6.01
C LYS A 26 -0.31 -9.11 -5.01
N SER A 27 -0.27 -8.72 -3.75
CA SER A 27 -0.27 -9.67 -2.66
C SER A 27 -1.68 -10.21 -2.47
N LYS A 28 -1.78 -11.19 -1.60
CA LYS A 28 -3.05 -11.84 -1.39
C LYS A 28 -3.99 -11.08 -0.51
N GLY A 29 -3.51 -10.33 0.45
CA GLY A 29 -4.38 -9.70 1.41
C GLY A 29 -4.43 -8.21 1.23
N GLN A 30 -5.39 -7.60 1.90
CA GLN A 30 -5.51 -6.16 1.99
C GLN A 30 -5.19 -5.74 3.40
N THR A 31 -4.72 -4.51 3.54
CA THR A 31 -4.39 -3.94 4.83
C THR A 31 -5.22 -2.68 5.03
N TYR A 32 -5.97 -2.62 6.10
CA TYR A 32 -6.72 -1.42 6.43
C TYR A 32 -5.82 -0.47 7.18
N LEU A 33 -5.68 0.75 6.68
CA LEU A 33 -4.83 1.75 7.28
C LEU A 33 -5.59 3.05 7.40
N GLU A 34 -5.30 3.80 8.46
CA GLU A 34 -5.94 5.08 8.71
C GLU A 34 -5.01 6.21 8.36
N LYS A 35 -5.63 7.31 7.97
CA LYS A 35 -4.87 8.50 7.64
C LYS A 35 -3.93 8.86 8.79
N GLY A 36 -2.70 9.14 8.46
CA GLY A 36 -1.69 9.48 9.46
C GLY A 36 -0.87 8.31 9.92
N GLU A 37 -1.30 7.11 9.63
CA GLU A 37 -0.48 5.94 9.94
C GLU A 37 0.66 5.82 8.95
N THR A 38 1.57 4.92 9.26
CA THR A 38 2.72 4.69 8.41
C THR A 38 2.55 3.35 7.73
N PHE A 39 2.86 3.30 6.43
CA PHE A 39 2.80 2.05 5.72
C PHE A 39 3.79 1.06 6.31
N PRO A 40 3.35 -0.17 6.60
CA PRO A 40 4.23 -1.15 7.22
C PRO A 40 5.38 -1.54 6.29
N PRO A 41 6.48 -1.99 6.86
CA PRO A 41 7.58 -2.44 6.01
C PRO A 41 7.22 -3.72 5.27
N THR A 42 7.84 -3.90 4.13
CA THR A 42 7.67 -5.12 3.35
C THR A 42 8.94 -5.94 3.43
N GLN A 43 8.81 -7.21 3.10
CA GLN A 43 9.95 -8.11 3.14
C GLN A 43 10.78 -8.05 1.88
N HIS A 44 10.26 -7.48 0.81
CA HIS A 44 10.94 -7.47 -0.48
C HIS A 44 11.22 -6.05 -0.90
N GLU A 45 12.40 -5.81 -1.41
CA GLU A 45 12.76 -4.49 -1.89
C GLU A 45 11.95 -4.15 -3.12
N GLY A 46 11.65 -2.87 -3.25
CA GLY A 46 10.91 -2.40 -4.41
C GLY A 46 9.41 -2.58 -4.31
N SER A 47 8.94 -3.08 -3.18
CA SER A 47 7.51 -3.22 -2.99
C SER A 47 6.86 -1.87 -2.74
N TYR A 48 5.59 -1.80 -3.03
CA TYR A 48 4.85 -0.56 -2.82
C TYR A 48 3.41 -0.90 -2.51
N TYR A 49 2.67 0.11 -2.04
CA TYR A 49 1.26 -0.04 -1.72
C TYR A 49 0.43 0.80 -2.66
N GLU A 50 -0.78 0.33 -2.95
CA GLU A 50 -1.75 1.11 -3.68
C GLU A 50 -3.07 1.04 -2.94
N LYS A 51 -3.79 2.16 -2.94
CA LYS A 51 -5.09 2.18 -2.31
C LYS A 51 -6.07 1.39 -3.15
N GLU A 52 -6.82 0.52 -2.49
CA GLU A 52 -7.85 -0.24 -3.18
C GLU A 52 -8.96 0.71 -3.57
N ARG A 53 -9.40 0.56 -4.80
CA ARG A 53 -10.44 1.43 -5.30
C ARG A 53 -11.79 0.92 -4.82
N GLU A 54 -12.60 1.83 -4.33
CA GLU A 54 -13.93 1.48 -3.93
C GLU A 54 -14.91 1.68 -5.03
N ARG A 55 -16.01 0.96 -4.95
CA ARG A 55 -17.00 0.97 -6.03
C ARG A 55 -18.20 1.78 -5.73
#